data_fefc4f9f90ebb311335cfe122aa3dfc2
#
_entry.id   fefc4f9f90ebb311335cfe122aa3dfc2
#
_cell.length_a   1.000
_cell.length_b   1.000
_cell.length_c   1.000
_cell.angle_alpha   90.00
_cell.angle_beta   90.00
_cell.angle_gamma   90.00
#
_symmetry.space_group_name_H-M   'P 1'
#
loop_
_entity.id
_entity.type
_entity.pdbx_description
1 polymer ?
#
loop_
_entity_poly.entity_id
_entity_poly.type
_entity_poly.pdbx_seq_one_letter_code
_entity_poly.pdbx_strand_id
1 'polypeptide(L)'
;MLVFAVVLALALLLTPEAAEPKRISGVASAQPTLATTPARPAPEPAALPEGVPVTEAGEGTWRLVPGSGHDIGTGTEVLTYTVEIENGVDLPAFDHDVEMILADPRGWIGLGAVTFRRLADPDADPDVRISLTSPGTARRPDLCGFSIPFESSCRLSRDHRIVVNLARWLRGAHSYDGDLAGYRAYAINHEVGHALGHGHVGCPAAGAPAPVMMQQTFGLSNTYLANLNRTEPGAAAKVRPDGLVCRANPWVTAPH
;
A
#
# COMPACT_ATOMS: atom_id res chain seq x y z
N MET A 1 15.13 83.97 -33.64
CA MET A 1 16.53 84.46 -33.79
C MET A 1 17.45 83.51 -32.99
N LEU A 2 18.22 82.72 -33.61
CA LEU A 2 19.63 82.48 -33.53
C LEU A 2 19.97 81.26 -34.37
N VAL A 3 20.77 81.56 -35.35
CA VAL A 3 21.37 80.57 -36.29
C VAL A 3 22.57 80.01 -35.64
N PHE A 4 22.75 78.70 -35.69
CA PHE A 4 24.06 78.08 -35.47
C PHE A 4 24.42 77.17 -36.62
N ALA A 5 25.60 77.40 -37.10
CA ALA A 5 26.21 76.90 -38.32
C ALA A 5 26.68 75.42 -38.13
N VAL A 6 26.54 74.62 -39.19
CA VAL A 6 27.12 73.30 -39.34
C VAL A 6 28.54 73.48 -39.89
N VAL A 7 29.49 72.91 -39.15
CA VAL A 7 30.87 72.68 -39.65
C VAL A 7 31.04 71.25 -40.04
N LEU A 8 31.23 70.98 -41.30
CA LEU A 8 31.48 69.64 -41.86
C LEU A 8 32.98 69.37 -41.83
N ALA A 9 33.43 68.41 -41.03
CA ALA A 9 34.81 67.93 -41.03
C ALA A 9 34.88 66.61 -41.79
N LEU A 10 35.61 66.65 -42.89
CA LEU A 10 35.90 65.48 -43.75
C LEU A 10 37.11 64.73 -43.18
N ALA A 11 36.94 63.53 -42.63
CA ALA A 11 38.01 62.69 -42.17
C ALA A 11 38.27 61.57 -43.19
N LEU A 12 39.45 61.56 -43.81
CA LEU A 12 39.92 60.46 -44.63
C LEU A 12 40.15 59.22 -43.79
N LEU A 13 39.44 58.14 -44.08
CA LEU A 13 39.63 56.83 -43.50
C LEU A 13 40.66 56.05 -44.29
N LEU A 14 41.83 55.82 -43.69
CA LEU A 14 42.79 54.79 -44.10
C LEU A 14 42.28 53.44 -43.58
N THR A 15 42.00 52.51 -44.47
CA THR A 15 41.63 51.11 -44.13
C THR A 15 42.89 50.30 -43.93
N PRO A 16 43.06 49.60 -42.79
CA PRO A 16 44.07 48.57 -42.66
C PRO A 16 43.58 47.27 -43.30
N GLU A 17 44.47 46.67 -44.06
CA GLU A 17 44.36 45.37 -44.71
C GLU A 17 44.13 44.27 -43.68
N ALA A 18 43.05 43.50 -43.82
CA ALA A 18 42.68 42.41 -42.92
C ALA A 18 43.50 41.17 -43.24
N ALA A 19 44.36 40.75 -42.28
CA ALA A 19 45.03 39.47 -42.33
C ALA A 19 44.03 38.34 -42.15
N GLU A 20 44.00 37.37 -43.08
CA GLU A 20 43.17 36.16 -42.98
C GLU A 20 43.57 35.33 -41.77
N PRO A 21 42.59 34.83 -40.93
CA PRO A 21 42.89 33.90 -39.86
C PRO A 21 43.10 32.49 -40.42
N LYS A 22 44.27 31.90 -40.15
CA LYS A 22 44.56 30.47 -40.37
C LYS A 22 43.47 29.62 -39.69
N ARG A 23 42.77 28.78 -40.48
CA ARG A 23 41.86 27.74 -39.95
C ARG A 23 42.70 26.75 -39.15
N ILE A 24 42.48 26.74 -37.85
CA ILE A 24 42.92 25.67 -36.97
C ILE A 24 41.88 24.55 -37.13
N SER A 25 42.33 23.39 -37.67
CA SER A 25 41.49 22.19 -37.73
C SER A 25 41.01 21.82 -36.34
N GLY A 26 39.70 21.92 -36.15
CA GLY A 26 39.07 21.58 -34.88
C GLY A 26 39.25 20.10 -34.54
N VAL A 27 39.89 19.86 -33.42
CA VAL A 27 39.83 18.56 -32.75
C VAL A 27 38.36 18.35 -32.34
N ALA A 28 37.68 17.40 -32.97
CA ALA A 28 36.34 16.99 -32.58
C ALA A 28 36.37 16.45 -31.13
N SER A 29 35.89 17.25 -30.20
CA SER A 29 35.68 16.79 -28.83
C SER A 29 34.54 15.76 -28.85
N ALA A 30 34.90 14.49 -28.74
CA ALA A 30 33.92 13.43 -28.53
C ALA A 30 33.27 13.64 -27.16
N GLN A 31 32.03 14.07 -27.14
CA GLN A 31 31.22 14.08 -25.93
C GLN A 31 31.03 12.62 -25.46
N PRO A 32 31.32 12.31 -24.19
CA PRO A 32 31.03 10.98 -23.68
C PRO A 32 29.53 10.74 -23.75
N THR A 33 29.14 9.77 -24.57
CA THR A 33 27.73 9.27 -24.56
C THR A 33 27.51 8.65 -23.21
N LEU A 34 26.72 9.31 -22.38
CA LEU A 34 26.21 8.72 -21.11
C LEU A 34 25.41 7.47 -21.48
N ALA A 35 25.98 6.30 -21.20
CA ALA A 35 25.27 5.04 -21.32
C ALA A 35 24.04 5.11 -20.40
N THR A 36 22.86 5.21 -21.00
CA THR A 36 21.59 5.07 -20.26
C THR A 36 21.50 3.64 -19.78
N THR A 37 21.72 3.43 -18.49
CA THR A 37 21.42 2.14 -17.85
C THR A 37 19.93 1.85 -18.13
N PRO A 38 19.59 0.66 -18.68
CA PRO A 38 18.20 0.33 -18.90
C PRO A 38 17.43 0.40 -17.58
N ALA A 39 16.30 1.09 -17.57
CA ALA A 39 15.45 1.20 -16.39
C ALA A 39 15.05 -0.22 -15.92
N ARG A 40 15.24 -0.50 -14.63
CA ARG A 40 14.79 -1.77 -14.04
C ARG A 40 13.28 -1.88 -14.29
N PRO A 41 12.78 -3.02 -14.78
CA PRO A 41 11.34 -3.19 -14.95
C PRO A 41 10.60 -2.95 -13.62
N ALA A 42 9.43 -2.34 -13.70
CA ALA A 42 8.59 -2.12 -12.52
C ALA A 42 8.29 -3.47 -11.84
N PRO A 43 8.26 -3.53 -10.50
CA PRO A 43 7.94 -4.77 -9.80
C PRO A 43 6.51 -5.21 -10.12
N GLU A 44 6.27 -6.51 -10.02
CA GLU A 44 4.92 -7.09 -10.10
C GLU A 44 4.04 -6.44 -9.01
N PRO A 45 2.84 -5.90 -9.32
CA PRO A 45 2.05 -5.16 -8.35
C PRO A 45 1.73 -5.93 -7.06
N ALA A 46 1.50 -7.25 -7.17
CA ALA A 46 1.23 -8.12 -6.03
C ALA A 46 2.49 -8.62 -5.31
N ALA A 47 3.68 -8.38 -5.83
CA ALA A 47 4.91 -8.81 -5.17
C ALA A 47 5.05 -8.17 -3.77
N LEU A 48 5.71 -8.88 -2.88
CA LEU A 48 6.08 -8.32 -1.57
C LEU A 48 7.20 -7.29 -1.78
N PRO A 49 7.05 -6.04 -1.29
CA PRO A 49 8.15 -5.08 -1.33
C PRO A 49 9.40 -5.58 -0.61
N GLU A 50 10.56 -5.17 -1.07
CA GLU A 50 11.82 -5.39 -0.34
C GLU A 50 11.79 -4.63 1.00
N GLY A 51 12.51 -5.10 2.00
CA GLY A 51 12.54 -4.43 3.30
C GLY A 51 13.22 -5.25 4.38
N VAL A 52 12.82 -5.02 5.62
CA VAL A 52 13.41 -5.69 6.79
C VAL A 52 13.27 -7.22 6.72
N PRO A 53 14.20 -7.98 7.33
CA PRO A 53 14.06 -9.44 7.47
C PRO A 53 12.75 -9.81 8.15
N VAL A 54 12.17 -10.94 7.75
CA VAL A 54 10.91 -11.46 8.27
C VAL A 54 11.16 -12.85 8.86
N THR A 55 10.57 -13.13 10.03
CA THR A 55 10.50 -14.49 10.55
C THR A 55 9.59 -15.31 9.63
N GLU A 56 10.17 -16.22 8.85
CA GLU A 56 9.46 -16.97 7.81
C GLU A 56 8.48 -17.98 8.38
N ALA A 57 8.81 -18.63 9.50
CA ALA A 57 7.96 -19.62 10.16
C ALA A 57 7.99 -19.45 11.68
N GLY A 58 6.82 -19.37 12.30
CA GLY A 58 6.61 -19.51 13.72
C GLY A 58 6.20 -20.95 14.08
N GLU A 59 5.53 -21.11 15.22
CA GLU A 59 5.15 -22.43 15.75
C GLU A 59 3.76 -22.91 15.29
N GLY A 60 2.99 -22.05 14.61
CA GLY A 60 1.62 -22.37 14.18
C GLY A 60 0.61 -22.43 15.34
N THR A 61 0.98 -21.88 16.48
CA THR A 61 0.14 -21.65 17.67
C THR A 61 0.23 -20.18 18.07
N TRP A 62 -0.78 -19.66 18.74
CA TRP A 62 -0.85 -18.24 19.07
C TRP A 62 -0.97 -18.01 20.56
N ARG A 63 -0.32 -16.97 21.05
CA ARG A 63 -0.51 -16.43 22.39
C ARG A 63 -1.41 -15.21 22.34
N LEU A 64 -2.35 -15.13 23.28
CA LEU A 64 -3.17 -13.94 23.49
C LEU A 64 -2.28 -12.78 23.98
N VAL A 65 -2.49 -11.59 23.43
CA VAL A 65 -1.97 -10.34 23.97
C VAL A 65 -3.09 -9.69 24.80
N PRO A 66 -2.96 -9.61 26.14
CA PRO A 66 -4.00 -9.03 27.00
C PRO A 66 -4.32 -7.59 26.60
N GLY A 67 -5.59 -7.21 26.67
CA GLY A 67 -6.06 -5.88 26.32
C GLY A 67 -6.77 -5.18 27.47
N SER A 68 -7.17 -3.93 27.22
CA SER A 68 -7.78 -3.05 28.22
C SER A 68 -9.26 -3.35 28.47
N GLY A 69 -9.94 -4.09 27.58
CA GLY A 69 -11.39 -4.35 27.68
C GLY A 69 -12.27 -3.12 27.41
N HIS A 70 -11.71 -2.03 26.89
CA HIS A 70 -12.49 -0.82 26.56
C HIS A 70 -13.29 -1.01 25.28
N ASP A 71 -14.49 -0.43 25.27
CA ASP A 71 -15.30 -0.33 24.07
C ASP A 71 -14.78 0.77 23.15
N ILE A 72 -14.66 0.46 21.86
CA ILE A 72 -14.23 1.36 20.81
C ILE A 72 -15.40 1.59 19.85
N GLY A 73 -15.93 2.81 19.80
CA GLY A 73 -17.13 3.16 19.05
C GLY A 73 -18.35 3.28 19.92
N THR A 74 -19.49 3.61 19.29
CA THR A 74 -20.78 3.84 19.97
C THR A 74 -21.94 3.15 19.25
N GLY A 75 -21.63 2.24 18.32
CA GLY A 75 -22.63 1.47 17.59
C GLY A 75 -23.34 0.45 18.49
N THR A 76 -24.51 0.02 18.05
CA THR A 76 -25.34 -0.97 18.78
C THR A 76 -24.91 -2.41 18.51
N GLU A 77 -24.20 -2.67 17.40
CA GLU A 77 -23.63 -3.96 17.08
C GLU A 77 -22.26 -4.08 17.76
N VAL A 78 -22.15 -4.94 18.77
CA VAL A 78 -20.90 -5.17 19.48
C VAL A 78 -20.18 -6.35 18.85
N LEU A 79 -18.99 -6.10 18.29
CA LEU A 79 -18.09 -7.12 17.78
C LEU A 79 -16.95 -7.32 18.79
N THR A 80 -16.92 -8.49 19.40
CA THR A 80 -15.86 -8.86 20.33
C THR A 80 -14.63 -9.36 19.60
N TYR A 81 -13.43 -8.98 20.06
CA TYR A 81 -12.20 -9.42 19.42
C TYR A 81 -11.07 -9.73 20.41
N THR A 82 -10.15 -10.58 19.99
CA THR A 82 -8.85 -10.78 20.63
C THR A 82 -7.71 -10.36 19.70
N VAL A 83 -6.57 -10.01 20.28
CA VAL A 83 -5.33 -9.81 19.53
C VAL A 83 -4.35 -10.92 19.94
N GLU A 84 -3.80 -11.58 18.96
CA GLU A 84 -2.93 -12.73 19.15
C GLU A 84 -1.66 -12.59 18.32
N ILE A 85 -0.56 -13.12 18.81
CA ILE A 85 0.72 -13.20 18.09
C ILE A 85 1.17 -14.65 18.05
N GLU A 86 1.56 -15.12 16.87
CA GLU A 86 2.09 -16.47 16.70
C GLU A 86 3.32 -16.69 17.59
N ASN A 87 3.40 -17.83 18.26
CA ASN A 87 4.57 -18.23 19.03
C ASN A 87 5.79 -18.38 18.08
N GLY A 88 6.96 -17.90 18.53
CA GLY A 88 8.13 -17.77 17.67
C GLY A 88 8.19 -16.47 16.84
N VAL A 89 7.13 -15.65 16.87
CA VAL A 89 7.13 -14.29 16.30
C VAL A 89 7.21 -13.27 17.43
N ASP A 90 8.15 -12.33 17.32
CA ASP A 90 8.29 -11.21 18.25
C ASP A 90 8.04 -9.89 17.50
N LEU A 91 6.94 -9.23 17.83
CA LEU A 91 6.59 -7.92 17.32
C LEU A 91 5.83 -7.12 18.40
N PRO A 92 6.56 -6.39 19.25
CA PRO A 92 5.94 -5.53 20.24
C PRO A 92 5.08 -4.46 19.57
N ALA A 93 4.04 -4.00 20.26
CA ALA A 93 3.10 -2.96 19.83
C ALA A 93 2.16 -3.36 18.67
N PHE A 94 2.14 -4.61 18.20
CA PHE A 94 1.15 -5.04 17.20
C PHE A 94 -0.28 -4.80 17.69
N ASP A 95 -0.57 -5.12 18.93
CA ASP A 95 -1.86 -4.92 19.56
C ASP A 95 -2.24 -3.45 19.68
N HIS A 96 -1.28 -2.59 20.01
CA HIS A 96 -1.50 -1.15 20.05
C HIS A 96 -1.84 -0.60 18.64
N ASP A 97 -1.09 -1.00 17.62
CA ASP A 97 -1.37 -0.60 16.23
C ASP A 97 -2.80 -1.04 15.81
N VAL A 98 -3.21 -2.28 16.16
CA VAL A 98 -4.56 -2.76 15.87
C VAL A 98 -5.62 -1.91 16.58
N GLU A 99 -5.47 -1.63 17.88
CA GLU A 99 -6.41 -0.80 18.63
C GLU A 99 -6.52 0.62 18.05
N MET A 100 -5.41 1.25 17.72
CA MET A 100 -5.40 2.57 17.11
C MET A 100 -6.11 2.60 15.75
N ILE A 101 -5.96 1.55 14.94
CA ILE A 101 -6.65 1.46 13.65
C ILE A 101 -8.16 1.28 13.85
N LEU A 102 -8.58 0.40 14.78
CA LEU A 102 -9.99 0.17 15.07
C LEU A 102 -10.66 1.40 15.69
N ALA A 103 -9.91 2.22 16.45
CA ALA A 103 -10.38 3.44 17.09
C ALA A 103 -10.44 4.66 16.16
N ASP A 104 -9.89 4.56 14.95
CA ASP A 104 -9.86 5.69 14.00
C ASP A 104 -11.28 5.96 13.46
N PRO A 105 -11.80 7.20 13.58
CA PRO A 105 -13.14 7.53 13.10
C PRO A 105 -13.32 7.41 11.58
N ARG A 106 -12.25 7.28 10.82
CA ARG A 106 -12.30 6.99 9.38
C ARG A 106 -12.53 5.50 9.09
N GLY A 107 -12.36 4.64 10.11
CA GLY A 107 -12.62 3.20 10.05
C GLY A 107 -14.10 2.85 10.17
N TRP A 108 -14.38 1.61 10.55
CA TRP A 108 -15.74 1.06 10.64
C TRP A 108 -16.61 1.75 11.68
N ILE A 109 -16.03 2.22 12.80
CA ILE A 109 -16.79 2.96 13.84
C ILE A 109 -17.36 4.27 13.31
N GLY A 110 -16.74 4.88 12.30
CA GLY A 110 -17.22 6.11 11.68
C GLY A 110 -18.55 5.98 10.95
N LEU A 111 -18.99 4.75 10.64
CA LEU A 111 -20.33 4.48 10.12
C LEU A 111 -21.40 4.43 11.23
N GLY A 112 -21.00 4.44 12.50
CA GLY A 112 -21.88 4.51 13.64
C GLY A 112 -22.62 3.22 14.00
N ALA A 113 -22.41 2.13 13.28
CA ALA A 113 -23.13 0.87 13.50
C ALA A 113 -22.43 -0.05 14.51
N VAL A 114 -21.10 -0.13 14.47
CA VAL A 114 -20.31 -1.10 15.23
C VAL A 114 -19.60 -0.48 16.43
N THR A 115 -19.48 -1.28 17.48
CA THR A 115 -18.60 -1.07 18.64
C THR A 115 -17.68 -2.29 18.74
N PHE A 116 -16.37 -2.07 18.82
CA PHE A 116 -15.39 -3.13 19.05
C PHE A 116 -15.11 -3.27 20.54
N ARG A 117 -15.10 -4.51 21.05
CA ARG A 117 -14.77 -4.83 22.45
C ARG A 117 -13.65 -5.86 22.49
N ARG A 118 -12.48 -5.47 23.01
CA ARG A 118 -11.35 -6.37 23.17
C ARG A 118 -11.54 -7.28 24.39
N LEU A 119 -11.42 -8.60 24.19
CA LEU A 119 -11.45 -9.58 25.26
C LEU A 119 -10.03 -9.92 25.73
N ALA A 120 -9.83 -10.03 27.03
CA ALA A 120 -8.54 -10.35 27.67
C ALA A 120 -8.47 -11.77 28.23
N ASP A 121 -9.60 -12.48 28.26
CA ASP A 121 -9.70 -13.84 28.75
C ASP A 121 -9.21 -14.83 27.69
N PRO A 122 -8.22 -15.68 27.98
CA PRO A 122 -7.74 -16.69 27.03
C PRO A 122 -8.79 -17.74 26.67
N ASP A 123 -9.76 -17.97 27.53
CA ASP A 123 -10.86 -18.92 27.32
C ASP A 123 -12.08 -18.28 26.64
N ALA A 124 -12.02 -16.98 26.32
CA ALA A 124 -13.09 -16.31 25.63
C ALA A 124 -13.26 -16.82 24.20
N ASP A 125 -14.51 -16.83 23.74
CA ASP A 125 -14.89 -17.11 22.37
C ASP A 125 -15.29 -15.78 21.68
N PRO A 126 -14.33 -15.06 21.08
CA PRO A 126 -14.59 -13.79 20.40
C PRO A 126 -15.26 -13.99 19.05
N ASP A 127 -15.96 -12.95 18.58
CA ASP A 127 -16.44 -12.90 17.20
C ASP A 127 -15.29 -12.87 16.18
N VAL A 128 -14.11 -12.33 16.60
CA VAL A 128 -12.91 -12.22 15.74
C VAL A 128 -11.64 -12.38 16.55
N ARG A 129 -10.71 -13.23 16.03
CA ARG A 129 -9.31 -13.35 16.49
C ARG A 129 -8.40 -12.66 15.50
N ILE A 130 -7.77 -11.54 15.87
CA ILE A 130 -6.81 -10.83 15.02
C ILE A 130 -5.42 -11.37 15.32
N SER A 131 -4.89 -12.19 14.44
CA SER A 131 -3.72 -13.03 14.69
C SER A 131 -2.57 -12.69 13.76
N LEU A 132 -1.51 -12.08 14.30
CA LEU A 132 -0.26 -11.88 13.57
C LEU A 132 0.39 -13.22 13.32
N THR A 133 0.66 -13.53 12.06
CA THR A 133 1.06 -14.88 11.62
C THR A 133 2.22 -14.81 10.64
N SER A 134 3.23 -15.65 10.82
CA SER A 134 4.37 -15.78 9.91
C SER A 134 3.93 -16.23 8.52
N PRO A 135 4.66 -15.86 7.45
CA PRO A 135 4.31 -16.20 6.08
C PRO A 135 4.16 -17.71 5.84
N GLY A 136 5.11 -18.50 6.35
CA GLY A 136 5.08 -19.95 6.20
C GLY A 136 3.86 -20.60 6.85
N THR A 137 3.47 -20.11 8.04
CA THR A 137 2.25 -20.56 8.70
C THR A 137 1.00 -20.11 7.98
N ALA A 138 0.95 -18.85 7.53
CA ALA A 138 -0.20 -18.31 6.79
C ALA A 138 -0.49 -19.10 5.50
N ARG A 139 0.53 -19.58 4.78
CA ARG A 139 0.38 -20.35 3.54
C ARG A 139 -0.13 -21.78 3.75
N ARG A 140 -0.19 -22.27 4.96
CA ARG A 140 -0.66 -23.64 5.22
C ARG A 140 -2.07 -23.86 4.67
N PRO A 141 -2.37 -25.04 4.08
CA PRO A 141 -3.70 -25.35 3.52
C PRO A 141 -4.84 -25.30 4.56
N ASP A 142 -4.51 -25.53 5.84
CA ASP A 142 -5.44 -25.44 6.96
C ASP A 142 -5.60 -23.99 7.49
N LEU A 143 -4.95 -23.02 6.88
CA LEU A 143 -5.11 -21.59 7.14
C LEU A 143 -5.55 -20.86 5.86
N CYS A 144 -4.75 -19.89 5.37
CA CYS A 144 -5.14 -19.15 4.17
C CYS A 144 -5.03 -20.00 2.88
N GLY A 145 -4.04 -20.88 2.78
CA GLY A 145 -3.92 -21.87 1.70
C GLY A 145 -3.91 -21.27 0.29
N PHE A 146 -3.22 -20.15 0.08
CA PHE A 146 -3.25 -19.41 -1.18
C PHE A 146 -2.80 -20.25 -2.38
N SER A 147 -3.53 -20.15 -3.50
CA SER A 147 -3.12 -20.68 -4.80
C SER A 147 -2.22 -19.71 -5.56
N ILE A 148 -2.17 -18.43 -5.17
CA ILE A 148 -1.31 -17.41 -5.77
C ILE A 148 0.05 -17.37 -5.08
N PRO A 149 1.15 -17.03 -5.82
CA PRO A 149 2.50 -17.02 -5.26
C PRO A 149 2.82 -15.72 -4.49
N PHE A 150 1.82 -15.07 -3.93
CA PHE A 150 1.98 -13.79 -3.24
C PHE A 150 1.52 -13.87 -1.78
N GLU A 151 2.23 -13.16 -0.91
CA GLU A 151 1.83 -13.02 0.48
C GLU A 151 0.54 -12.24 0.62
N SER A 152 -0.35 -12.72 1.49
CA SER A 152 -1.59 -12.02 1.84
C SER A 152 -2.04 -12.34 3.26
N SER A 153 -2.84 -11.45 3.82
CA SER A 153 -3.71 -11.73 4.96
C SER A 153 -4.98 -12.43 4.49
N CYS A 154 -5.72 -13.05 5.37
CA CYS A 154 -7.01 -13.67 5.06
C CYS A 154 -7.91 -13.76 6.27
N ARG A 155 -9.22 -13.95 6.04
CA ARG A 155 -10.19 -14.30 7.08
C ARG A 155 -10.62 -15.77 6.97
N LEU A 156 -10.55 -16.48 8.09
CA LEU A 156 -11.04 -17.85 8.26
C LEU A 156 -12.35 -17.84 9.05
N SER A 157 -13.46 -18.04 8.36
CA SER A 157 -14.79 -18.00 9.00
C SER A 157 -14.98 -19.12 10.03
N ARG A 158 -14.40 -20.32 9.78
CA ARG A 158 -14.53 -21.49 10.67
C ARG A 158 -13.93 -21.28 12.07
N ASP A 159 -12.84 -20.45 12.15
CA ASP A 159 -12.07 -20.23 13.39
C ASP A 159 -12.26 -18.81 13.91
N HIS A 160 -13.15 -18.04 13.29
CA HIS A 160 -13.33 -16.60 13.58
C HIS A 160 -12.02 -15.81 13.51
N ARG A 161 -11.05 -16.26 12.69
CA ARG A 161 -9.68 -15.75 12.67
C ARG A 161 -9.40 -14.86 11.47
N ILE A 162 -8.83 -13.71 11.75
CA ILE A 162 -8.12 -12.87 10.79
C ILE A 162 -6.64 -13.22 10.90
N VAL A 163 -6.07 -13.77 9.85
CA VAL A 163 -4.64 -14.03 9.70
C VAL A 163 -3.98 -12.80 9.13
N VAL A 164 -3.29 -12.02 9.96
CA VAL A 164 -2.50 -10.87 9.51
C VAL A 164 -1.11 -11.38 9.14
N ASN A 165 -0.75 -11.28 7.85
CA ASN A 165 0.53 -11.77 7.34
C ASN A 165 1.69 -10.86 7.81
N LEU A 166 2.65 -11.45 8.55
CA LEU A 166 3.80 -10.73 9.12
C LEU A 166 4.67 -10.04 8.06
N ALA A 167 4.89 -10.68 6.91
CA ALA A 167 5.70 -10.08 5.85
C ALA A 167 5.03 -8.81 5.29
N ARG A 168 3.73 -8.88 5.07
CA ARG A 168 2.93 -7.72 4.65
C ARG A 168 2.85 -6.66 5.74
N TRP A 169 2.72 -7.06 6.99
CA TRP A 169 2.71 -6.12 8.10
C TRP A 169 4.02 -5.31 8.21
N LEU A 170 5.15 -5.95 7.90
CA LEU A 170 6.48 -5.32 7.97
C LEU A 170 6.89 -4.57 6.72
N ARG A 171 6.38 -4.94 5.53
CA ARG A 171 6.85 -4.42 4.24
C ARG A 171 5.75 -3.74 3.40
N GLY A 172 4.48 -3.92 3.75
CA GLY A 172 3.35 -3.33 3.03
C GLY A 172 3.09 -3.93 1.66
N ALA A 173 2.63 -3.10 0.75
CA ALA A 173 2.37 -3.42 -0.65
C ALA A 173 2.82 -2.28 -1.56
N HIS A 174 3.19 -2.60 -2.81
CA HIS A 174 3.59 -1.59 -3.80
C HIS A 174 2.50 -0.55 -4.08
N SER A 175 1.24 -0.92 -3.91
CA SER A 175 0.09 -0.01 -4.05
C SER A 175 0.12 1.18 -3.07
N TYR A 176 0.84 1.06 -1.97
CA TYR A 176 0.97 2.09 -0.93
C TYR A 176 2.26 2.92 -1.02
N ASP A 177 3.14 2.64 -2.00
CA ASP A 177 4.34 3.43 -2.28
C ASP A 177 5.19 3.76 -1.02
N GLY A 178 5.36 2.78 -0.13
CA GLY A 178 6.11 2.90 1.12
C GLY A 178 5.32 3.47 2.30
N ASP A 179 4.05 3.88 2.15
CA ASP A 179 3.19 4.22 3.28
C ASP A 179 2.77 2.96 4.05
N LEU A 180 3.67 2.51 4.92
CA LEU A 180 3.46 1.31 5.73
C LEU A 180 2.32 1.49 6.75
N ALA A 181 2.16 2.70 7.31
CA ALA A 181 1.08 2.97 8.26
C ALA A 181 -0.29 2.91 7.57
N GLY A 182 -0.41 3.51 6.39
CA GLY A 182 -1.61 3.39 5.56
C GLY A 182 -1.90 1.94 5.16
N TYR A 183 -0.88 1.18 4.76
CA TYR A 183 -1.06 -0.23 4.44
C TYR A 183 -1.59 -1.05 5.63
N ARG A 184 -1.03 -0.88 6.83
CA ARG A 184 -1.47 -1.57 8.05
C ARG A 184 -2.94 -1.24 8.38
N ALA A 185 -3.29 0.05 8.28
CA ALA A 185 -4.67 0.49 8.47
C ALA A 185 -5.62 -0.16 7.46
N TYR A 186 -5.23 -0.21 6.18
CA TYR A 186 -5.96 -0.92 5.15
C TYR A 186 -6.13 -2.41 5.49
N ALA A 187 -5.04 -3.10 5.83
CA ALA A 187 -5.07 -4.54 6.06
C ALA A 187 -6.04 -4.92 7.19
N ILE A 188 -5.99 -4.22 8.32
CA ILE A 188 -6.93 -4.46 9.44
C ILE A 188 -8.36 -4.12 9.01
N ASN A 189 -8.60 -2.96 8.44
CA ASN A 189 -9.96 -2.56 8.02
C ASN A 189 -10.55 -3.51 6.96
N HIS A 190 -9.74 -4.00 6.02
CA HIS A 190 -10.16 -4.95 4.99
C HIS A 190 -10.61 -6.29 5.60
N GLU A 191 -9.77 -6.88 6.43
CA GLU A 191 -10.07 -8.18 7.05
C GLU A 191 -11.23 -8.08 8.06
N VAL A 192 -11.32 -6.98 8.82
CA VAL A 192 -12.47 -6.70 9.69
C VAL A 192 -13.75 -6.50 8.85
N GLY A 193 -13.63 -5.88 7.68
CA GLY A 193 -14.75 -5.77 6.73
C GLY A 193 -15.32 -7.13 6.34
N HIS A 194 -14.45 -8.13 6.13
CA HIS A 194 -14.91 -9.52 5.91
C HIS A 194 -15.60 -10.10 7.15
N ALA A 195 -15.15 -9.76 8.36
CA ALA A 195 -15.83 -10.18 9.58
C ALA A 195 -17.21 -9.55 9.73
N LEU A 196 -17.38 -8.33 9.25
CA LEU A 196 -18.65 -7.61 9.17
C LEU A 196 -19.53 -8.02 7.96
N GLY A 197 -19.12 -9.04 7.20
CA GLY A 197 -19.91 -9.60 6.09
C GLY A 197 -19.71 -8.94 4.73
N HIS A 198 -18.73 -8.03 4.59
CA HIS A 198 -18.44 -7.38 3.31
C HIS A 198 -17.57 -8.25 2.40
N GLY A 199 -17.94 -8.33 1.14
CA GLY A 199 -17.18 -9.03 0.09
C GLY A 199 -16.26 -8.08 -0.69
N HIS A 200 -15.35 -8.67 -1.49
CA HIS A 200 -14.47 -7.89 -2.36
C HIS A 200 -15.24 -7.08 -3.39
N VAL A 201 -14.71 -5.89 -3.69
CA VAL A 201 -15.22 -4.98 -4.73
C VAL A 201 -14.07 -4.47 -5.60
N GLY A 202 -14.38 -3.95 -6.77
CA GLY A 202 -13.42 -3.30 -7.67
C GLY A 202 -13.37 -1.78 -7.48
N CYS A 203 -12.46 -1.16 -8.22
CA CYS A 203 -12.37 0.29 -8.38
C CYS A 203 -13.64 0.84 -9.04
N PRO A 204 -14.34 1.80 -8.44
CA PRO A 204 -15.61 2.31 -8.98
C PRO A 204 -15.44 3.32 -10.10
N ALA A 205 -14.32 4.06 -10.13
CA ALA A 205 -14.01 5.09 -11.13
C ALA A 205 -12.50 5.32 -11.22
N ALA A 206 -12.02 5.70 -12.38
CA ALA A 206 -10.59 5.99 -12.59
C ALA A 206 -10.10 7.10 -11.65
N GLY A 207 -9.01 6.83 -10.92
CA GLY A 207 -8.41 7.77 -9.99
C GLY A 207 -9.20 8.01 -8.69
N ALA A 208 -10.32 7.33 -8.48
CA ALA A 208 -11.05 7.39 -7.21
C ALA A 208 -10.22 6.79 -6.06
N PRO A 209 -10.48 7.15 -4.79
CA PRO A 209 -10.00 6.39 -3.66
C PRO A 209 -10.51 4.94 -3.76
N ALA A 210 -9.65 3.97 -3.53
CA ALA A 210 -10.04 2.57 -3.55
C ALA A 210 -11.01 2.28 -2.39
N PRO A 211 -12.11 1.56 -2.61
CA PRO A 211 -12.88 1.02 -1.50
C PRO A 211 -12.00 0.16 -0.60
N VAL A 212 -12.19 0.19 0.72
CA VAL A 212 -11.39 -0.61 1.66
C VAL A 212 -11.51 -2.11 1.34
N MET A 213 -12.64 -2.57 0.81
CA MET A 213 -12.86 -3.95 0.39
C MET A 213 -12.28 -4.30 -1.00
N MET A 214 -11.57 -3.40 -1.66
CA MET A 214 -10.74 -3.72 -2.82
C MET A 214 -9.46 -4.44 -2.36
N GLN A 215 -9.01 -5.46 -3.07
CA GLN A 215 -7.78 -6.22 -2.76
C GLN A 215 -6.51 -5.40 -3.04
N GLN A 216 -6.33 -4.29 -2.32
CA GLN A 216 -5.27 -3.31 -2.57
C GLN A 216 -3.86 -3.90 -2.31
N THR A 217 -3.74 -4.96 -1.51
CA THR A 217 -2.48 -5.71 -1.33
C THR A 217 -1.86 -6.14 -2.67
N PHE A 218 -2.71 -6.52 -3.62
CA PHE A 218 -2.27 -7.01 -4.91
C PHE A 218 -2.19 -5.93 -5.99
N GLY A 219 -2.79 -4.76 -5.76
CA GLY A 219 -2.76 -3.64 -6.68
C GLY A 219 -4.08 -2.88 -6.77
N LEU A 220 -4.11 -1.88 -7.65
CA LEU A 220 -5.21 -0.92 -7.73
C LEU A 220 -5.94 -0.97 -9.08
N SER A 221 -5.58 -1.91 -9.97
CA SER A 221 -6.17 -2.10 -11.30
C SER A 221 -7.22 -3.20 -11.30
N ASN A 222 -8.45 -2.89 -11.71
CA ASN A 222 -9.51 -3.88 -11.87
C ASN A 222 -9.13 -5.01 -12.85
N THR A 223 -8.47 -4.67 -13.95
CA THR A 223 -8.02 -5.67 -14.93
C THR A 223 -7.00 -6.62 -14.34
N TYR A 224 -6.03 -6.09 -13.58
CA TYR A 224 -5.03 -6.91 -12.93
C TYR A 224 -5.66 -7.84 -11.89
N LEU A 225 -6.49 -7.31 -10.99
CA LEU A 225 -7.18 -8.08 -9.95
C LEU A 225 -8.12 -9.15 -10.55
N ALA A 226 -8.86 -8.81 -11.59
CA ALA A 226 -9.72 -9.78 -12.27
C ALA A 226 -8.92 -10.94 -12.86
N ASN A 227 -7.73 -10.70 -13.41
CA ASN A 227 -6.85 -11.73 -13.93
C ASN A 227 -6.25 -12.59 -12.81
N LEU A 228 -5.77 -11.98 -11.74
CA LEU A 228 -5.22 -12.68 -10.59
C LEU A 228 -6.26 -13.61 -9.95
N ASN A 229 -7.47 -13.11 -9.75
CA ASN A 229 -8.55 -13.86 -9.12
C ASN A 229 -9.08 -15.06 -9.94
N ARG A 230 -8.74 -15.17 -11.24
CA ARG A 230 -9.07 -16.37 -12.03
C ARG A 230 -8.34 -17.62 -11.56
N THR A 231 -7.22 -17.46 -10.88
CA THR A 231 -6.40 -18.57 -10.38
C THR A 231 -6.78 -19.00 -8.97
N GLU A 232 -7.66 -18.24 -8.29
CA GLU A 232 -8.14 -18.52 -6.93
C GLU A 232 -9.55 -19.09 -6.94
N PRO A 233 -9.75 -20.38 -6.65
CA PRO A 233 -11.08 -20.95 -6.48
C PRO A 233 -11.80 -20.28 -5.31
N GLY A 234 -12.93 -19.65 -5.55
CA GLY A 234 -13.72 -18.97 -4.53
C GLY A 234 -13.43 -17.48 -4.36
N ALA A 235 -12.30 -16.98 -4.84
CA ALA A 235 -12.06 -15.54 -4.98
C ALA A 235 -12.79 -14.93 -6.18
N ALA A 236 -13.82 -15.59 -6.70
CA ALA A 236 -14.63 -15.11 -7.84
C ALA A 236 -15.11 -13.68 -7.55
N ALA A 237 -14.14 -12.80 -7.51
CA ALA A 237 -14.30 -11.40 -7.26
C ALA A 237 -15.21 -10.86 -8.35
N LYS A 238 -16.22 -10.20 -7.94
CA LYS A 238 -17.11 -9.41 -8.77
C LYS A 238 -16.36 -8.23 -9.44
N VAL A 239 -15.03 -8.32 -9.56
CA VAL A 239 -14.18 -7.30 -10.18
C VAL A 239 -14.19 -7.51 -11.68
N ARG A 240 -14.62 -6.50 -12.41
CA ARG A 240 -14.65 -6.51 -13.89
C ARG A 240 -13.30 -6.06 -14.44
N PRO A 241 -12.79 -6.66 -15.52
CA PRO A 241 -11.56 -6.22 -16.18
C PRO A 241 -11.84 -4.99 -17.09
N ASP A 242 -12.32 -3.90 -16.50
CA ASP A 242 -12.81 -2.70 -17.19
C ASP A 242 -11.75 -1.61 -17.37
N GLY A 243 -10.50 -1.86 -16.94
CA GLY A 243 -9.39 -0.93 -17.06
C GLY A 243 -9.34 0.17 -15.99
N LEU A 244 -10.30 0.21 -15.07
CA LEU A 244 -10.28 1.22 -14.01
C LEU A 244 -9.12 0.98 -13.04
N VAL A 245 -8.48 2.08 -12.62
CA VAL A 245 -7.39 2.10 -11.66
C VAL A 245 -7.70 3.13 -10.59
N CYS A 246 -7.68 2.71 -9.33
CA CYS A 246 -7.89 3.57 -8.16
C CYS A 246 -6.58 4.14 -7.61
N ARG A 247 -6.68 5.01 -6.61
CA ARG A 247 -5.59 5.39 -5.69
C ARG A 247 -5.75 4.62 -4.39
N ALA A 248 -4.63 4.29 -3.72
CA ALA A 248 -4.68 3.62 -2.42
C ALA A 248 -5.51 4.41 -1.40
N ASN A 249 -6.28 3.69 -0.60
CA ASN A 249 -7.08 4.27 0.48
C ASN A 249 -7.26 3.24 1.60
N PRO A 250 -6.78 3.52 2.83
CA PRO A 250 -6.86 2.60 3.95
C PRO A 250 -8.20 2.63 4.70
N TRP A 251 -9.10 3.56 4.38
CA TRP A 251 -10.23 3.89 5.24
C TRP A 251 -11.57 3.53 4.63
N VAL A 252 -12.54 3.25 5.51
CA VAL A 252 -13.92 2.94 5.16
C VAL A 252 -14.67 4.18 4.67
N THR A 253 -14.47 5.29 5.39
CA THR A 253 -15.01 6.59 5.00
C THR A 253 -13.97 7.32 4.17
N ALA A 254 -14.36 7.81 2.98
CA ALA A 254 -13.47 8.61 2.17
C ALA A 254 -13.04 9.88 2.94
N PRO A 255 -11.80 10.33 2.81
CA PRO A 255 -11.43 11.65 3.31
C PRO A 255 -12.28 12.71 2.60
N HIS A 256 -12.95 13.54 3.37
CA HIS A 256 -13.70 14.70 2.90
C HIS A 256 -12.75 15.79 2.40
#